data_de598b61a4fa240b5016984fd2b163cc
#
_entry.id   de598b61a4fa240b5016984fd2b163cc
#
_cell.length_a   1.000
_cell.length_b   1.000
_cell.length_c   1.000
_cell.angle_alpha   90.00
_cell.angle_beta   90.00
_cell.angle_gamma   90.00
#
_symmetry.space_group_name_H-M   'P 1'
#
loop_
_entity.id
_entity.type
_entity.pdbx_description
1 polymer ?
#
loop_
_entity_poly.entity_id
_entity_poly.type
_entity_poly.pdbx_seq_one_letter_code
_entity_poly.pdbx_strand_id
1 'polypeptide(L)'
;MLIKEFISETNKNQMISILLKHYKVGSVRVKQKSMKRHADYDVDRGVLNLSTRYKTIKPRQIKEFIITILHEIDHAKDAKKYGWKKFKEMYEYEQNMIAQGHRKGKTDVYWDNPYEIKAEEFGQKNWQKWYKIFKKQDLF
;
A
#
# COMPACT_ATOMS: atom_id res chain seq x y z
N MET A 1 13.20 29.69 11.86
CA MET A 1 12.97 28.55 10.94
C MET A 1 12.10 27.53 11.66
N LEU A 2 10.96 27.19 11.11
CA LEU A 2 10.10 26.17 11.70
C LEU A 2 10.55 24.78 11.23
N ILE A 3 10.92 23.94 12.21
CA ILE A 3 11.23 22.55 11.94
C ILE A 3 9.89 21.79 12.00
N LYS A 4 9.52 21.15 10.88
CA LYS A 4 8.33 20.31 10.86
C LYS A 4 8.64 19.00 11.59
N GLU A 5 8.13 18.85 12.80
CA GLU A 5 8.27 17.60 13.57
C GLU A 5 7.34 16.50 13.05
N PHE A 6 6.17 16.90 12.52
CA PHE A 6 5.15 16.00 12.03
C PHE A 6 4.55 16.52 10.73
N ILE A 7 4.11 15.59 9.90
CA ILE A 7 3.35 15.91 8.70
C ILE A 7 1.89 16.09 9.09
N SER A 8 1.27 17.19 8.66
CA SER A 8 -0.13 17.43 8.96
C SER A 8 -1.03 16.34 8.37
N GLU A 9 -2.15 16.10 9.02
CA GLU A 9 -3.14 15.14 8.50
C GLU A 9 -3.66 15.57 7.12
N THR A 10 -3.84 16.87 6.91
CA THR A 10 -4.24 17.42 5.61
C THR A 10 -3.24 17.05 4.53
N ASN A 11 -1.93 17.22 4.78
CA ASN A 11 -0.89 16.88 3.80
C ASN A 11 -0.81 15.37 3.58
N LYS A 12 -0.93 14.58 4.64
CA LYS A 12 -0.97 13.12 4.55
C LYS A 12 -2.10 12.66 3.63
N ASN A 13 -3.31 13.17 3.88
CA ASN A 13 -4.49 12.82 3.11
C ASN A 13 -4.35 13.29 1.65
N GLN A 14 -3.72 14.43 1.43
CA GLN A 14 -3.46 14.93 0.08
C GLN A 14 -2.49 14.03 -0.68
N MET A 15 -1.42 13.56 -0.04
CA MET A 15 -0.50 12.58 -0.64
C MET A 15 -1.23 11.30 -1.06
N ILE A 16 -2.05 10.75 -0.19
CA ILE A 16 -2.85 9.56 -0.50
C ILE A 16 -3.77 9.81 -1.68
N SER A 17 -4.49 10.93 -1.67
CA SER A 17 -5.43 11.30 -2.74
C SER A 17 -4.73 11.45 -4.08
N ILE A 18 -3.56 12.09 -4.11
CA ILE A 18 -2.76 12.25 -5.33
C ILE A 18 -2.39 10.88 -5.91
N LEU A 19 -1.92 9.96 -5.06
CA LEU A 19 -1.53 8.62 -5.49
C LEU A 19 -2.72 7.82 -6.03
N LEU A 20 -3.85 7.84 -5.32
CA LEU A 20 -5.05 7.11 -5.75
C LEU A 20 -5.56 7.62 -7.10
N LYS A 21 -5.55 8.93 -7.30
CA LYS A 21 -5.99 9.54 -8.57
C LYS A 21 -5.03 9.22 -9.70
N HIS A 22 -3.74 9.32 -9.44
CA HIS A 22 -2.73 9.05 -10.48
C HIS A 22 -2.85 7.64 -11.04
N TYR A 23 -3.01 6.65 -10.16
CA TYR A 23 -3.09 5.25 -10.57
C TYR A 23 -4.50 4.80 -10.95
N LYS A 24 -5.49 5.69 -10.88
CA LYS A 24 -6.86 5.47 -11.36
C LYS A 24 -7.51 4.21 -10.78
N VAL A 25 -7.32 3.99 -9.49
CA VAL A 25 -7.85 2.78 -8.83
C VAL A 25 -9.31 2.91 -8.40
N GLY A 26 -9.95 4.03 -8.71
CA GLY A 26 -11.37 4.25 -8.43
C GLY A 26 -11.62 4.74 -7.01
N SER A 27 -12.82 4.47 -6.51
CA SER A 27 -13.25 4.90 -5.17
C SER A 27 -12.66 3.96 -4.12
N VAL A 28 -11.48 4.31 -3.59
CA VAL A 28 -10.85 3.59 -2.49
C VAL A 28 -11.03 4.42 -1.22
N ARG A 29 -11.66 3.83 -0.21
CA ARG A 29 -11.78 4.44 1.11
C ARG A 29 -10.55 4.12 1.94
N VAL A 30 -10.10 5.07 2.73
CA VAL A 30 -8.94 4.88 3.61
C VAL A 30 -9.40 4.93 5.05
N LYS A 31 -9.07 3.91 5.82
CA LYS A 31 -9.36 3.82 7.26
C LYS A 31 -8.09 3.59 8.03
N GLN A 32 -8.00 4.17 9.23
CA GLN A 32 -6.94 3.82 10.16
C GLN A 32 -7.39 2.68 11.07
N LYS A 33 -6.49 1.72 11.27
CA LYS A 33 -6.79 0.51 12.03
C LYS A 33 -5.55 0.07 12.81
N SER A 34 -5.75 -0.34 14.06
CA SER A 34 -4.68 -0.98 14.82
C SER A 34 -4.36 -2.33 14.20
N MET A 35 -3.12 -2.54 13.74
CA MET A 35 -2.73 -3.74 13.05
C MET A 35 -1.21 -3.93 13.11
N LYS A 36 -0.75 -5.18 12.99
CA LYS A 36 0.68 -5.49 13.00
C LYS A 36 1.38 -5.06 11.71
N ARG A 37 0.70 -5.23 10.57
CA ARG A 37 1.23 -4.79 9.27
C ARG A 37 1.11 -3.28 9.14
N HIS A 38 1.86 -2.71 8.21
CA HIS A 38 1.79 -1.27 7.95
C HIS A 38 0.45 -0.86 7.33
N ALA A 39 -0.10 -1.73 6.51
CA ALA A 39 -1.39 -1.52 5.85
C ALA A 39 -1.89 -2.84 5.27
N ASP A 40 -3.16 -2.87 4.87
CA ASP A 40 -3.69 -3.91 3.99
C ASP A 40 -4.78 -3.32 3.09
N TYR A 41 -5.15 -4.06 2.06
CA TYR A 41 -6.22 -3.69 1.15
C TYR A 41 -7.34 -4.72 1.25
N ASP A 42 -8.52 -4.29 1.73
CA ASP A 42 -9.71 -5.12 1.78
C ASP A 42 -10.34 -5.14 0.38
N VAL A 43 -10.09 -6.21 -0.34
CA VAL A 43 -10.51 -6.38 -1.73
C VAL A 43 -12.03 -6.36 -1.87
N ASP A 44 -12.73 -6.98 -0.92
CA ASP A 44 -14.19 -7.09 -0.94
C ASP A 44 -14.89 -5.75 -0.82
N ARG A 45 -14.31 -4.84 -0.04
CA ARG A 45 -14.90 -3.56 0.33
C ARG A 45 -14.26 -2.36 -0.34
N GLY A 46 -13.13 -2.54 -1.00
CA GLY A 46 -12.37 -1.44 -1.59
C GLY A 46 -11.85 -0.47 -0.53
N VAL A 47 -11.35 -1.00 0.59
CA VAL A 47 -10.86 -0.22 1.71
C VAL A 47 -9.37 -0.44 1.90
N LEU A 48 -8.60 0.63 1.90
CA LEU A 48 -7.21 0.63 2.31
C LEU A 48 -7.15 0.87 3.82
N ASN A 49 -6.78 -0.15 4.57
CA ASN A 49 -6.59 -0.06 6.01
C ASN A 49 -5.15 0.36 6.29
N LEU A 50 -4.97 1.51 6.90
CA LEU A 50 -3.65 2.06 7.23
C LEU A 50 -3.41 1.89 8.72
N SER A 51 -2.25 1.34 9.08
CA SER A 51 -1.88 1.16 10.49
C SER A 51 -1.92 2.48 11.22
N THR A 52 -2.34 2.45 12.49
CA THR A 52 -2.33 3.61 13.38
C THR A 52 -0.92 4.15 13.62
N ARG A 53 0.14 3.39 13.27
CA ARG A 53 1.51 3.92 13.28
C ARG A 53 1.68 5.13 12.37
N TYR A 54 0.81 5.27 11.36
CA TYR A 54 0.80 6.41 10.45
C TYR A 54 -0.26 7.46 10.81
N LYS A 55 -0.83 7.37 12.00
CA LYS A 55 -1.73 8.42 12.49
C LYS A 55 -1.02 9.75 12.56
N THR A 56 0.23 9.72 13.03
CA THR A 56 1.14 10.86 13.03
C THR A 56 2.41 10.44 12.32
N ILE A 57 2.76 11.13 11.22
CA ILE A 57 3.90 10.78 10.38
C ILE A 57 5.03 11.78 10.63
N LYS A 58 6.21 11.24 10.99
CA LYS A 58 7.43 12.01 11.08
C LYS A 58 8.14 12.06 9.72
N PRO A 59 8.92 13.11 9.42
CA PRO A 59 9.64 13.19 8.13
C PRO A 59 10.47 11.95 7.81
N ARG A 60 11.08 11.30 8.81
CA ARG A 60 11.88 10.08 8.61
C ARG A 60 11.04 8.87 8.17
N GLN A 61 9.71 8.93 8.33
CA GLN A 61 8.80 7.85 7.96
C GLN A 61 8.20 8.02 6.56
N ILE A 62 8.53 9.11 5.86
CA ILE A 62 7.91 9.41 4.56
C ILE A 62 8.21 8.32 3.53
N LYS A 63 9.44 7.86 3.45
CA LYS A 63 9.81 6.79 2.52
C LYS A 63 8.96 5.55 2.75
N GLU A 64 8.91 5.03 3.98
CA GLU A 64 8.14 3.83 4.28
C GLU A 64 6.64 4.05 4.09
N PHE A 65 6.14 5.26 4.39
CA PHE A 65 4.74 5.60 4.17
C PHE A 65 4.37 5.54 2.68
N ILE A 66 5.20 6.14 1.83
CA ILE A 66 4.97 6.13 0.38
C ILE A 66 5.01 4.70 -0.16
N ILE A 67 6.02 3.90 0.24
CA ILE A 67 6.12 2.50 -0.16
C ILE A 67 4.87 1.74 0.26
N THR A 68 4.42 1.94 1.49
CA THR A 68 3.23 1.27 2.03
C THR A 68 1.98 1.58 1.22
N ILE A 69 1.75 2.86 0.90
CA ILE A 69 0.58 3.25 0.11
C ILE A 69 0.67 2.70 -1.33
N LEU A 70 1.84 2.75 -1.94
CA LEU A 70 2.04 2.21 -3.29
C LEU A 70 1.83 0.70 -3.32
N HIS A 71 2.27 -0.02 -2.31
CA HIS A 71 2.05 -1.47 -2.17
C HIS A 71 0.55 -1.77 -2.21
N GLU A 72 -0.25 -1.07 -1.42
CA GLU A 72 -1.69 -1.29 -1.38
C GLU A 72 -2.40 -0.82 -2.65
N ILE A 73 -1.90 0.22 -3.30
CA ILE A 73 -2.41 0.66 -4.60
C ILE A 73 -2.20 -0.42 -5.66
N ASP A 74 -1.07 -1.14 -5.62
CA ASP A 74 -0.84 -2.22 -6.57
C ASP A 74 -1.89 -3.32 -6.43
N HIS A 75 -2.29 -3.67 -5.20
CA HIS A 75 -3.41 -4.59 -4.98
C HIS A 75 -4.72 -4.03 -5.53
N ALA A 76 -5.00 -2.76 -5.32
CA ALA A 76 -6.19 -2.12 -5.85
C ALA A 76 -6.21 -2.11 -7.39
N LYS A 77 -5.05 -1.93 -8.02
CA LYS A 77 -4.89 -2.05 -9.47
C LYS A 77 -5.25 -3.45 -9.97
N ASP A 78 -4.77 -4.47 -9.28
CA ASP A 78 -5.09 -5.86 -9.64
C ASP A 78 -6.58 -6.15 -9.45
N ALA A 79 -7.17 -5.68 -8.35
CA ALA A 79 -8.60 -5.84 -8.10
C ALA A 79 -9.43 -5.17 -9.20
N LYS A 80 -9.00 -4.03 -9.68
CA LYS A 80 -9.68 -3.33 -10.79
C LYS A 80 -9.51 -4.07 -12.12
N LYS A 81 -8.29 -4.58 -12.37
CA LYS A 81 -7.96 -5.26 -13.63
C LYS A 81 -8.72 -6.58 -13.80
N TYR A 82 -8.77 -7.38 -12.75
CA TYR A 82 -9.34 -8.74 -12.79
C TYR A 82 -10.76 -8.81 -12.24
N GLY A 83 -11.25 -7.77 -11.58
CA GLY A 83 -12.43 -7.81 -10.72
C GLY A 83 -12.03 -8.31 -9.33
N TRP A 84 -12.67 -7.80 -8.29
CA TRP A 84 -12.28 -8.11 -6.90
C TRP A 84 -12.43 -9.60 -6.56
N LYS A 85 -13.47 -10.27 -7.05
CA LYS A 85 -13.69 -11.70 -6.80
C LYS A 85 -12.59 -12.54 -7.43
N LYS A 86 -12.28 -12.29 -8.69
CA LYS A 86 -11.26 -13.01 -9.43
C LYS A 86 -9.89 -12.81 -8.80
N PHE A 87 -9.54 -11.59 -8.44
CA PHE A 87 -8.27 -11.29 -7.80
C PHE A 87 -8.16 -12.03 -6.45
N LYS A 88 -9.23 -11.99 -5.65
CA LYS A 88 -9.27 -12.71 -4.37
C LYS A 88 -9.02 -14.20 -4.55
N GLU A 89 -9.68 -14.82 -5.53
CA GLU A 89 -9.49 -16.24 -5.85
C GLU A 89 -8.06 -16.55 -6.26
N MET A 90 -7.47 -15.71 -7.10
CA MET A 90 -6.08 -15.85 -7.56
C MET A 90 -5.10 -15.74 -6.38
N TYR A 91 -5.33 -14.78 -5.51
CA TYR A 91 -4.51 -14.54 -4.33
C TYR A 91 -4.58 -15.72 -3.36
N GLU A 92 -5.78 -16.17 -3.03
CA GLU A 92 -6.01 -17.31 -2.14
C GLU A 92 -5.48 -18.63 -2.71
N TYR A 93 -5.56 -18.80 -4.03
CA TYR A 93 -4.97 -19.96 -4.70
C TYR A 93 -3.46 -20.03 -4.43
N GLU A 94 -2.74 -18.92 -4.58
CA GLU A 94 -1.31 -18.90 -4.30
C GLU A 94 -1.01 -19.12 -2.81
N GLN A 95 -1.82 -18.57 -1.90
CA GLN A 95 -1.67 -18.85 -0.46
C GLN A 95 -1.77 -20.35 -0.19
N ASN A 96 -2.77 -21.01 -0.76
CA ASN A 96 -3.01 -22.43 -0.57
C ASN A 96 -1.87 -23.27 -1.15
N MET A 97 -1.37 -22.92 -2.32
CA MET A 97 -0.25 -23.63 -2.96
C MET A 97 1.02 -23.52 -2.10
N ILE A 98 1.30 -22.36 -1.53
CA ILE A 98 2.44 -22.17 -0.64
C ILE A 98 2.25 -23.00 0.65
N ALA A 99 1.06 -22.91 1.25
CA ALA A 99 0.74 -23.63 2.49
C ALA A 99 0.87 -25.15 2.33
N GLN A 100 0.57 -25.68 1.13
CA GLN A 100 0.63 -27.11 0.82
C GLN A 100 2.02 -27.56 0.33
N GLY A 101 2.98 -26.66 0.27
CA GLY A 101 4.36 -27.00 -0.15
C GLY A 101 4.54 -27.17 -1.66
N HIS A 102 3.59 -26.68 -2.48
CA HIS A 102 3.65 -26.80 -3.95
C HIS A 102 4.46 -25.69 -4.62
N ARG A 103 5.06 -24.80 -3.84
CA ARG A 103 5.94 -23.74 -4.37
C ARG A 103 7.33 -23.90 -3.76
N LYS A 104 8.30 -24.32 -4.56
CA LYS A 104 9.66 -24.59 -4.11
C LYS A 104 10.30 -23.34 -3.50
N GLY A 105 10.84 -23.49 -2.28
CA GLY A 105 11.50 -22.41 -1.58
C GLY A 105 10.57 -21.36 -0.98
N LYS A 106 9.24 -21.58 -1.05
CA LYS A 106 8.23 -20.67 -0.55
C LYS A 106 7.54 -21.27 0.66
N THR A 107 7.56 -20.57 1.80
CA THR A 107 6.99 -21.07 3.05
C THR A 107 6.03 -20.07 3.71
N ASP A 108 6.22 -18.78 3.50
CA ASP A 108 5.40 -17.74 4.07
C ASP A 108 4.23 -17.44 3.13
N VAL A 109 3.01 -17.70 3.59
CA VAL A 109 1.80 -17.54 2.75
C VAL A 109 1.51 -16.08 2.37
N TYR A 110 2.07 -15.12 3.12
CA TYR A 110 1.92 -13.71 2.81
C TYR A 110 3.14 -13.18 2.02
N TRP A 111 4.33 -13.20 2.63
CA TRP A 111 5.50 -12.57 2.01
C TRP A 111 6.04 -13.30 0.78
N ASP A 112 5.77 -14.62 0.66
CA ASP A 112 6.14 -15.39 -0.53
C ASP A 112 5.05 -15.42 -1.59
N ASN A 113 3.89 -14.83 -1.31
CA ASN A 113 2.81 -14.73 -2.29
C ASN A 113 3.23 -13.83 -3.45
N PRO A 114 3.12 -14.28 -4.72
CA PRO A 114 3.55 -13.50 -5.88
C PRO A 114 2.92 -12.11 -5.95
N TYR A 115 1.68 -11.95 -5.48
CA TYR A 115 0.99 -10.66 -5.49
C TYR A 115 1.56 -9.70 -4.45
N GLU A 116 2.02 -10.22 -3.31
CA GLU A 116 2.72 -9.40 -2.32
C GLU A 116 4.12 -9.01 -2.79
N ILE A 117 4.84 -9.94 -3.41
CA ILE A 117 6.16 -9.65 -3.99
C ILE A 117 6.04 -8.56 -5.05
N LYS A 118 5.09 -8.70 -5.96
CA LYS A 118 4.84 -7.72 -7.03
C LYS A 118 4.49 -6.34 -6.46
N ALA A 119 3.63 -6.30 -5.44
CA ALA A 119 3.22 -5.07 -4.79
C ALA A 119 4.39 -4.37 -4.09
N GLU A 120 5.25 -5.14 -3.41
CA GLU A 120 6.44 -4.59 -2.76
C GLU A 120 7.42 -4.04 -3.80
N GLU A 121 7.65 -4.75 -4.88
CA GLU A 121 8.50 -4.27 -5.99
C GLU A 121 7.96 -2.97 -6.58
N PHE A 122 6.66 -2.86 -6.74
CA PHE A 122 6.01 -1.64 -7.23
C PHE A 122 6.30 -0.45 -6.32
N GLY A 123 6.19 -0.63 -5.01
CA GLY A 123 6.50 0.40 -4.03
C GLY A 123 7.99 0.79 -4.05
N GLN A 124 8.88 -0.19 -4.06
CA GLN A 124 10.32 0.04 -4.09
C GLN A 124 10.77 0.73 -5.38
N LYS A 125 10.13 0.43 -6.49
CA LYS A 125 10.47 1.02 -7.79
C LYS A 125 10.01 2.48 -7.91
N ASN A 126 8.91 2.85 -7.27
CA ASN A 126 8.24 4.13 -7.53
C ASN A 126 8.32 5.15 -6.40
N TRP A 127 8.77 4.79 -5.20
CA TRP A 127 8.72 5.69 -4.05
C TRP A 127 9.57 6.95 -4.22
N GLN A 128 10.74 6.87 -4.84
CA GLN A 128 11.63 8.02 -5.01
C GLN A 128 11.01 9.12 -5.88
N LYS A 129 10.33 8.70 -6.94
CA LYS A 129 9.60 9.61 -7.82
C LYS A 129 8.58 10.42 -7.02
N TRP A 130 7.79 9.75 -6.21
CA TRP A 130 6.74 10.40 -5.41
C TRP A 130 7.31 11.21 -4.25
N TYR A 131 8.37 10.74 -3.64
CA TYR A 131 9.08 11.49 -2.63
C TYR A 131 9.50 12.87 -3.17
N LYS A 132 10.11 12.92 -4.34
CA LYS A 132 10.53 14.16 -4.99
C LYS A 132 9.34 15.06 -5.33
N ILE A 133 8.27 14.48 -5.85
CA ILE A 133 7.05 15.22 -6.20
C ILE A 133 6.44 15.85 -4.94
N PHE A 134 6.27 15.08 -3.89
CA PHE A 134 5.66 15.57 -2.65
C PHE A 134 6.53 16.62 -1.96
N LYS A 135 7.83 16.46 -1.98
CA LYS A 135 8.76 17.46 -1.43
C LYS A 135 8.68 18.76 -2.21
N LYS A 136 8.62 18.70 -3.53
CA LYS A 136 8.48 19.86 -4.38
C LYS A 136 7.17 20.60 -4.15
N GLN A 137 6.11 19.89 -3.83
CA GLN A 137 4.80 20.44 -3.49
C GLN A 137 4.68 20.87 -2.02
N ASP A 138 5.76 20.80 -1.28
CA ASP A 138 5.83 21.22 0.13
C ASP A 138 4.82 20.46 1.03
N LEU A 139 4.61 19.17 0.74
CA LEU A 139 3.72 18.34 1.55
C LEU A 139 4.38 17.74 2.79
N PHE A 140 5.69 17.85 2.85
CA PHE A 140 6.44 17.48 4.05
C PHE A 140 7.74 18.27 4.14
#